data_8acf66981040610fd5d0a202da5562d6
#
_entry.id   8acf66981040610fd5d0a202da5562d6
#
_cell.length_a   1.000
_cell.length_b   1.000
_cell.length_c   1.000
_cell.angle_alpha   90.00
_cell.angle_beta   90.00
_cell.angle_gamma   90.00
#
_symmetry.space_group_name_H-M   'P 1'
#
loop_
_entity.id
_entity.type
_entity.pdbx_description
1 polymer ?
#
loop_
_entity_poly.entity_id
_entity_poly.type
_entity_poly.pdbx_seq_one_letter_code
_entity_poly.pdbx_strand_id
1 'polypeptide(L)'
;MEHNILQVIALAEKLKYEMRHSWLSNGRQESVAEHTWRMSLMAILVEPYLDQKVSIEKLLKMVIIHDLVEAEAGDIPAFDTMNSHELQLQKQKNELEAILNIKQTLTGSLGEELYDLWMEFEAKKTYEAKVANALDKLEV
;
A
#
# COMPACT_ATOMS: atom_id res chain seq x y z
N MET A 1 18.17 -15.93 -1.86
CA MET A 1 17.64 -14.61 -2.23
C MET A 1 16.48 -14.69 -3.20
N GLU A 2 16.65 -15.36 -4.33
CA GLU A 2 15.56 -15.52 -5.31
C GLU A 2 14.33 -16.20 -4.71
N HIS A 3 14.56 -17.21 -3.88
CA HIS A 3 13.47 -17.92 -3.18
C HIS A 3 12.63 -16.98 -2.31
N ASN A 4 13.28 -16.05 -1.62
CA ASN A 4 12.60 -15.09 -0.76
C ASN A 4 11.74 -14.10 -1.57
N ILE A 5 12.25 -13.69 -2.72
CA ILE A 5 11.50 -12.82 -3.64
C ILE A 5 10.24 -13.54 -4.13
N LEU A 6 10.36 -14.82 -4.49
CA LEU A 6 9.22 -15.62 -4.92
C LEU A 6 8.16 -15.74 -3.83
N GLN A 7 8.57 -15.83 -2.56
CA GLN A 7 7.63 -15.87 -1.43
C GLN A 7 6.80 -14.59 -1.35
N VAL A 8 7.42 -13.42 -1.53
CA VAL A 8 6.70 -12.14 -1.50
C VAL A 8 5.79 -12.01 -2.73
N ILE A 9 6.24 -12.44 -3.90
CA ILE A 9 5.40 -12.44 -5.11
C ILE A 9 4.17 -13.32 -4.89
N ALA A 10 4.34 -14.50 -4.30
CA ALA A 10 3.22 -15.39 -4.00
C ALA A 10 2.25 -14.77 -3.00
N LEU A 11 2.77 -14.09 -1.98
CA LEU A 11 1.93 -13.37 -1.03
C LEU A 11 1.12 -12.27 -1.72
N ALA A 12 1.75 -11.54 -2.63
CA ALA A 12 1.12 -10.43 -3.33
C ALA A 12 -0.08 -10.85 -4.19
N GLU A 13 -0.16 -12.11 -4.59
CA GLU A 13 -1.32 -12.62 -5.34
C GLU A 13 -2.63 -12.34 -4.60
N LYS A 14 -2.60 -12.37 -3.27
CA LYS A 14 -3.80 -12.13 -2.45
C LYS A 14 -4.43 -10.77 -2.72
N LEU A 15 -3.64 -9.78 -3.15
CA LEU A 15 -4.16 -8.44 -3.45
C LEU A 15 -5.14 -8.46 -4.63
N LYS A 16 -5.07 -9.48 -5.48
CA LYS A 16 -5.96 -9.60 -6.64
C LYS A 16 -7.41 -9.92 -6.23
N TYR A 17 -7.60 -10.53 -5.07
CA TYR A 17 -8.92 -10.88 -4.57
C TYR A 17 -9.22 -10.30 -3.18
N GLU A 18 -8.30 -9.54 -2.60
CA GLU A 18 -8.57 -8.75 -1.40
C GLU A 18 -9.41 -7.54 -1.83
N MET A 19 -10.68 -7.51 -1.41
CA MET A 19 -11.61 -6.50 -1.88
C MET A 19 -11.61 -5.27 -0.98
N ARG A 20 -11.66 -4.12 -1.63
CA ARG A 20 -11.84 -2.84 -0.97
C ARG A 20 -13.33 -2.58 -0.74
N HIS A 21 -13.62 -1.59 0.09
CA HIS A 21 -15.00 -1.11 0.29
C HIS A 21 -15.34 -0.04 -0.75
N SER A 22 -14.98 -0.30 -2.00
CA SER A 22 -15.20 0.60 -3.13
C SER A 22 -15.69 -0.21 -4.32
N TRP A 23 -16.57 0.38 -5.12
CA TRP A 23 -17.15 -0.29 -6.28
C TRP A 23 -16.80 0.47 -7.55
N LEU A 24 -16.57 -0.29 -8.62
CA LEU A 24 -16.37 0.26 -9.95
C LEU A 24 -17.69 0.79 -10.50
N SER A 25 -17.61 1.61 -11.55
CA SER A 25 -18.81 2.19 -12.16
C SER A 25 -19.77 1.15 -12.73
N ASN A 26 -19.27 -0.07 -12.99
CA ASN A 26 -20.11 -1.18 -13.47
C ASN A 26 -20.74 -1.99 -12.32
N GLY A 27 -20.59 -1.55 -11.07
CA GLY A 27 -21.15 -2.21 -9.90
C GLY A 27 -20.30 -3.32 -9.30
N ARG A 28 -19.15 -3.65 -9.91
CA ARG A 28 -18.25 -4.67 -9.37
C ARG A 28 -17.36 -4.08 -8.26
N GLN A 29 -17.13 -4.85 -7.22
CA GLN A 29 -16.24 -4.43 -6.12
C GLN A 29 -14.78 -4.40 -6.60
N GLU A 30 -14.04 -3.38 -6.16
CA GLU A 30 -12.65 -3.18 -6.55
C GLU A 30 -11.71 -3.98 -5.65
N SER A 31 -10.71 -4.65 -6.28
CA SER A 31 -9.65 -5.29 -5.50
C SER A 31 -8.52 -4.31 -5.18
N VAL A 32 -7.71 -4.64 -4.17
CA VAL A 32 -6.54 -3.83 -3.80
C VAL A 32 -5.55 -3.72 -4.96
N ALA A 33 -5.33 -4.82 -5.69
CA ALA A 33 -4.43 -4.80 -6.84
C ALA A 33 -4.91 -3.85 -7.94
N GLU A 34 -6.21 -3.82 -8.19
CA GLU A 34 -6.80 -2.91 -9.19
C GLU A 34 -6.66 -1.46 -8.78
N HIS A 35 -6.89 -1.17 -7.52
CA HIS A 35 -6.68 0.16 -6.94
C HIS A 35 -5.23 0.61 -7.11
N THR A 36 -4.29 -0.25 -6.75
CA THR A 36 -2.86 0.06 -6.83
C THR A 36 -2.41 0.30 -8.28
N TRP A 37 -2.89 -0.51 -9.21
CA TRP A 37 -2.57 -0.30 -10.63
C TRP A 37 -3.02 1.07 -11.12
N ARG A 38 -4.28 1.41 -10.86
CA ARG A 38 -4.83 2.70 -11.32
C ARG A 38 -4.16 3.87 -10.62
N MET A 39 -3.85 3.74 -9.34
CA MET A 39 -3.12 4.74 -8.59
C MET A 39 -1.71 4.96 -9.17
N SER A 40 -1.05 3.88 -9.60
CA SER A 40 0.26 3.97 -10.25
C SER A 40 0.18 4.74 -11.57
N LEU A 41 -0.85 4.47 -12.37
CA LEU A 41 -1.09 5.21 -13.60
C LEU A 41 -1.33 6.70 -13.31
N MET A 42 -2.13 7.00 -12.29
CA MET A 42 -2.38 8.38 -11.88
C MET A 42 -1.09 9.09 -11.50
N ALA A 43 -0.18 8.42 -10.81
CA ALA A 43 1.12 9.00 -10.42
C ALA A 43 1.92 9.42 -11.64
N ILE A 44 1.96 8.57 -12.67
CA ILE A 44 2.67 8.87 -13.92
C ILE A 44 2.05 10.09 -14.62
N LEU A 45 0.72 10.14 -14.65
CA LEU A 45 0.00 11.18 -15.39
C LEU A 45 0.06 12.55 -14.70
N VAL A 46 0.09 12.59 -13.37
CA VAL A 46 0.09 13.86 -12.63
C VAL A 46 1.49 14.40 -12.35
N GLU A 47 2.50 13.55 -12.39
CA GLU A 47 3.87 13.95 -12.01
C GLU A 47 4.35 15.22 -12.73
N PRO A 48 4.17 15.38 -14.06
CA PRO A 48 4.63 16.60 -14.73
C PRO A 48 3.94 17.88 -14.28
N TYR A 49 2.80 17.78 -13.61
CA TYR A 49 1.98 18.94 -13.22
C TYR A 49 2.06 19.26 -11.72
N LEU A 50 2.91 18.55 -10.99
CA LEU A 50 3.05 18.79 -9.55
C LEU A 50 3.80 20.11 -9.30
N ASP A 51 3.44 20.78 -8.19
CA ASP A 51 4.04 22.07 -7.81
C ASP A 51 5.51 21.95 -7.43
N GLN A 52 5.92 20.79 -6.93
CA GLN A 52 7.30 20.53 -6.53
C GLN A 52 7.81 19.33 -7.30
N LYS A 53 9.13 19.30 -7.51
CA LYS A 53 9.77 18.16 -8.16
C LYS A 53 9.77 16.96 -7.24
N VAL A 54 9.42 15.80 -7.79
CA VAL A 54 9.44 14.52 -7.07
C VAL A 54 10.37 13.55 -7.77
N SER A 55 10.86 12.57 -7.01
CA SER A 55 11.47 11.39 -7.61
C SER A 55 10.34 10.48 -8.05
N ILE A 56 10.13 10.34 -9.37
CA ILE A 56 9.06 9.48 -9.89
C ILE A 56 9.33 8.01 -9.55
N GLU A 57 10.59 7.61 -9.50
CA GLU A 57 10.97 6.27 -9.07
C GLU A 57 10.49 6.00 -7.65
N LYS A 58 10.77 6.91 -6.72
CA LYS A 58 10.36 6.78 -5.33
C LYS A 58 8.85 6.80 -5.19
N LEU A 59 8.19 7.72 -5.88
CA LEU A 59 6.73 7.83 -5.84
C LEU A 59 6.06 6.56 -6.31
N LEU A 60 6.49 6.00 -7.44
CA LEU A 60 5.92 4.75 -7.97
C LEU A 60 6.18 3.57 -7.05
N LYS A 61 7.39 3.44 -6.53
CA LYS A 61 7.70 2.37 -5.59
C LYS A 61 6.82 2.46 -4.35
N MET A 62 6.65 3.66 -3.81
CA MET A 62 5.81 3.90 -2.64
C MET A 62 4.35 3.53 -2.92
N VAL A 63 3.81 3.96 -4.05
CA VAL A 63 2.44 3.65 -4.47
C VAL A 63 2.24 2.14 -4.58
N ILE A 64 3.19 1.44 -5.22
CA ILE A 64 3.07 0.01 -5.46
C ILE A 64 3.11 -0.78 -4.15
N ILE A 65 3.96 -0.39 -3.20
CA ILE A 65 4.16 -1.18 -1.99
C ILE A 65 3.26 -0.78 -0.82
N HIS A 66 2.60 0.38 -0.88
CA HIS A 66 1.91 0.89 0.32
C HIS A 66 0.79 -0.04 0.81
N ASP A 67 0.09 -0.71 -0.08
CA ASP A 67 -0.99 -1.63 0.27
C ASP A 67 -0.55 -3.10 0.25
N LEU A 68 0.74 -3.38 0.00
CA LEU A 68 1.23 -4.76 0.02
C LEU A 68 0.98 -5.43 1.36
N VAL A 69 1.00 -4.66 2.44
CA VAL A 69 0.72 -5.17 3.79
C VAL A 69 -0.68 -5.77 3.92
N GLU A 70 -1.63 -5.36 3.10
CA GLU A 70 -3.00 -5.89 3.15
C GLU A 70 -3.07 -7.34 2.69
N ALA A 71 -2.08 -7.84 1.98
CA ALA A 71 -2.00 -9.25 1.61
C ALA A 71 -1.92 -10.16 2.83
N GLU A 72 -1.31 -9.67 3.91
CA GLU A 72 -1.18 -10.43 5.16
C GLU A 72 -2.15 -9.92 6.22
N ALA A 73 -2.22 -8.60 6.41
CA ALA A 73 -3.05 -7.99 7.44
C ALA A 73 -4.54 -8.05 7.07
N GLY A 74 -4.85 -8.02 5.79
CA GLY A 74 -6.23 -7.94 5.33
C GLY A 74 -6.88 -6.62 5.68
N ASP A 75 -8.17 -6.54 5.41
CA ASP A 75 -9.00 -5.42 5.84
C ASP A 75 -9.76 -5.84 7.09
N ILE A 76 -9.73 -5.00 8.13
CA ILE A 76 -10.40 -5.34 9.38
C ILE A 76 -11.87 -4.97 9.24
N PRO A 77 -12.80 -5.95 9.34
CA PRO A 77 -14.22 -5.63 9.30
C PRO A 77 -14.59 -4.75 10.50
N ALA A 78 -15.53 -3.85 10.28
CA ALA A 78 -16.08 -3.03 11.35
C ALA A 78 -16.95 -3.93 12.23
N PHE A 79 -16.44 -4.33 13.39
CA PHE A 79 -17.19 -5.11 14.35
C PHE A 79 -17.89 -4.18 15.34
N ASP A 80 -19.11 -4.55 15.72
CA ASP A 80 -19.92 -3.77 16.66
C ASP A 80 -19.27 -3.65 18.05
N THR A 81 -18.36 -4.54 18.39
CA THR A 81 -17.72 -4.58 19.71
C THR A 81 -16.50 -3.67 19.81
N MET A 82 -16.01 -3.13 18.70
CA MET A 82 -14.82 -2.28 18.69
C MET A 82 -15.19 -0.85 18.31
N ASN A 83 -14.66 0.13 19.05
CA ASN A 83 -14.82 1.52 18.67
C ASN A 83 -13.81 1.89 17.57
N SER A 84 -13.99 3.06 16.94
CA SER A 84 -13.13 3.51 15.82
C SER A 84 -11.66 3.59 16.22
N HIS A 85 -11.37 4.01 17.43
CA HIS A 85 -10.00 4.14 17.92
C HIS A 85 -9.32 2.76 18.06
N GLU A 86 -10.04 1.80 18.64
CA GLU A 86 -9.54 0.44 18.82
C GLU A 86 -9.30 -0.25 17.47
N LEU A 87 -10.22 -0.08 16.51
CA LEU A 87 -10.07 -0.61 15.16
C LEU A 87 -8.84 -0.03 14.48
N GLN A 88 -8.62 1.27 14.61
CA GLN A 88 -7.48 1.94 14.00
C GLN A 88 -6.16 1.45 14.58
N LEU A 89 -6.08 1.30 15.91
CA LEU A 89 -4.89 0.78 16.57
C LEU A 89 -4.60 -0.65 16.14
N GLN A 90 -5.64 -1.49 16.06
CA GLN A 90 -5.47 -2.88 15.64
C GLN A 90 -5.01 -2.96 14.20
N LYS A 91 -5.56 -2.13 13.32
CA LYS A 91 -5.15 -2.05 11.91
C LYS A 91 -3.69 -1.65 11.80
N GLN A 92 -3.27 -0.60 12.51
CA GLN A 92 -1.88 -0.15 12.51
C GLN A 92 -0.93 -1.24 12.97
N LYS A 93 -1.29 -1.96 14.02
CA LYS A 93 -0.49 -3.06 14.54
C LYS A 93 -0.36 -4.18 13.52
N ASN A 94 -1.46 -4.57 12.89
CA ASN A 94 -1.46 -5.65 11.89
C ASN A 94 -0.61 -5.28 10.68
N GLU A 95 -0.72 -4.03 10.23
CA GLU A 95 0.07 -3.55 9.08
C GLU A 95 1.56 -3.49 9.41
N LEU A 96 1.91 -3.05 10.61
CA LEU A 96 3.31 -3.02 11.04
C LEU A 96 3.90 -4.43 11.10
N GLU A 97 3.17 -5.38 11.66
CA GLU A 97 3.60 -6.77 11.69
C GLU A 97 3.80 -7.32 10.27
N ALA A 98 2.90 -6.97 9.36
CA ALA A 98 2.98 -7.42 7.97
C ALA A 98 4.21 -6.88 7.26
N ILE A 99 4.52 -5.59 7.40
CA ILE A 99 5.69 -5.03 6.74
C ILE A 99 6.99 -5.55 7.36
N LEU A 100 7.00 -5.81 8.67
CA LEU A 100 8.15 -6.42 9.32
C LEU A 100 8.39 -7.85 8.81
N ASN A 101 7.33 -8.61 8.59
CA ASN A 101 7.43 -9.97 8.04
C ASN A 101 7.99 -9.93 6.62
N ILE A 102 7.56 -8.99 5.80
CA ILE A 102 8.07 -8.80 4.44
C ILE A 102 9.56 -8.42 4.49
N LYS A 103 9.92 -7.50 5.36
CA LYS A 103 11.32 -7.08 5.55
C LYS A 103 12.21 -8.27 5.91
N GLN A 104 11.76 -9.10 6.86
CA GLN A 104 12.50 -10.27 7.30
C GLN A 104 12.58 -11.34 6.22
N THR A 105 11.53 -11.53 5.45
CA THR A 105 11.50 -12.50 4.35
C THR A 105 12.51 -12.14 3.27
N LEU A 106 12.55 -10.86 2.87
CA LEU A 106 13.45 -10.39 1.82
C LEU A 106 14.89 -10.28 2.27
N THR A 107 15.12 -9.96 3.54
CA THR A 107 16.43 -9.70 4.13
C THR A 107 17.22 -8.60 3.40
N GLY A 108 18.36 -8.19 3.96
CA GLY A 108 19.29 -7.27 3.32
C GLY A 108 18.68 -5.93 2.91
N SER A 109 19.32 -5.31 1.92
CA SER A 109 18.97 -3.95 1.50
C SER A 109 17.59 -3.85 0.86
N LEU A 110 17.13 -4.89 0.19
CA LEU A 110 15.81 -4.88 -0.45
C LEU A 110 14.70 -4.84 0.61
N GLY A 111 14.82 -5.68 1.64
CA GLY A 111 13.85 -5.68 2.73
C GLY A 111 13.80 -4.34 3.45
N GLU A 112 14.95 -3.72 3.68
CA GLU A 112 15.03 -2.41 4.30
C GLU A 112 14.44 -1.32 3.42
N GLU A 113 14.67 -1.38 2.11
CA GLU A 113 14.09 -0.42 1.17
C GLU A 113 12.57 -0.43 1.21
N LEU A 114 11.96 -1.60 1.15
CA LEU A 114 10.50 -1.71 1.21
C LEU A 114 9.95 -1.22 2.54
N TYR A 115 10.61 -1.58 3.63
CA TYR A 115 10.21 -1.12 4.95
C TYR A 115 10.29 0.41 5.06
N ASP A 116 11.39 1.01 4.60
CA ASP A 116 11.59 2.46 4.68
C ASP A 116 10.56 3.21 3.81
N LEU A 117 10.24 2.69 2.63
CA LEU A 117 9.23 3.28 1.76
C LEU A 117 7.86 3.25 2.40
N TRP A 118 7.51 2.12 3.05
CA TRP A 118 6.24 1.99 3.73
C TRP A 118 6.15 2.95 4.92
N MET A 119 7.22 3.06 5.69
CA MET A 119 7.29 3.97 6.84
C MET A 119 7.20 5.43 6.38
N GLU A 120 7.86 5.77 5.28
CA GLU A 120 7.79 7.12 4.72
C GLU A 120 6.36 7.46 4.29
N PHE A 121 5.68 6.53 3.64
CA PHE A 121 4.28 6.73 3.26
C PHE A 121 3.40 6.96 4.49
N GLU A 122 3.55 6.15 5.51
CA GLU A 122 2.74 6.25 6.73
C GLU A 122 2.99 7.58 7.48
N ALA A 123 4.22 8.07 7.48
CA ALA A 123 4.58 9.31 8.15
C ALA A 123 3.99 10.55 7.45
N LYS A 124 3.76 10.50 6.13
CA LYS A 124 3.14 11.57 5.33
C LYS A 124 3.82 12.93 5.49
N LYS A 125 5.14 12.93 5.65
CA LYS A 125 5.92 14.16 5.83
C LYS A 125 6.61 14.63 4.56
N THR A 126 7.10 13.70 3.74
CA THR A 126 7.75 14.05 2.47
C THR A 126 6.71 14.42 1.42
N TYR A 127 7.15 15.15 0.41
CA TYR A 127 6.24 15.52 -0.69
C TYR A 127 5.74 14.29 -1.44
N GLU A 128 6.63 13.33 -1.71
CA GLU A 128 6.23 12.06 -2.35
C GLU A 128 5.15 11.35 -1.53
N ALA A 129 5.31 11.28 -0.21
CA ALA A 129 4.33 10.63 0.65
C ALA A 129 2.99 11.38 0.64
N LYS A 130 3.02 12.70 0.63
CA LYS A 130 1.80 13.50 0.56
C LYS A 130 1.08 13.31 -0.79
N VAL A 131 1.83 13.26 -1.89
CA VAL A 131 1.26 13.00 -3.21
C VAL A 131 0.66 11.60 -3.26
N ALA A 132 1.39 10.60 -2.79
CA ALA A 132 0.90 9.23 -2.76
C ALA A 132 -0.39 9.11 -1.95
N ASN A 133 -0.45 9.75 -0.79
CA ASN A 133 -1.64 9.74 0.05
C ASN A 133 -2.84 10.41 -0.64
N ALA A 134 -2.60 11.53 -1.34
CA ALA A 134 -3.66 12.21 -2.09
C ALA A 134 -4.19 11.34 -3.22
N LEU A 135 -3.30 10.67 -3.97
CA LEU A 135 -3.69 9.77 -5.05
C LEU A 135 -4.49 8.58 -4.52
N ASP A 136 -4.09 8.06 -3.36
CA ASP A 136 -4.80 6.96 -2.70
C ASP A 136 -6.26 7.33 -2.43
N LYS A 137 -6.51 8.53 -1.96
CA LYS A 137 -7.86 9.03 -1.67
C LYS A 137 -8.65 9.35 -2.93
N LEU A 138 -7.98 9.77 -4.01
CA LEU A 138 -8.63 10.15 -5.26
C LEU A 138 -8.99 8.95 -6.13
N GLU A 139 -8.30 7.83 -5.94
CA GLU A 139 -8.58 6.60 -6.70
C GLU A 139 -9.75 5.86 -6.07
N VAL A 140 -10.95 6.29 -6.34
CA VAL A 140 -12.18 5.64 -5.88
C VAL A 140 -13.23 5.60 -6.99
#